data_27c4afd5be63cb751efd93f8fdb510eb
#
_entry.id   27c4afd5be63cb751efd93f8fdb510eb
#
_cell.length_a   1.000
_cell.length_b   1.000
_cell.length_c   1.000
_cell.angle_alpha   90.00
_cell.angle_beta   90.00
_cell.angle_gamma   90.00
#
_symmetry.space_group_name_H-M   'P 1'
#
loop_
_entity.id
_entity.type
_entity.pdbx_description
1 polymer ?
#
loop_
_entity_poly.entity_id
_entity_poly.type
_entity_poly.pdbx_seq_one_letter_code
_entity_poly.pdbx_strand_id
1 'polypeptide(L)'
;MIMILVLNIRMGQHSSELTLHNMSQVNMESVYDVIENDFKKIGYDSIAIADPIIRADSNEIEFRSNLYDETMGTWRRITWELTDDVPANTKNPDHRVLLRDVDGDETRITLGVTRFRLNYYTETSLTPMSFPIAGSDLTNISRVEVIVETQPREGLSRQGGGTYFPTSTWRKMLVPANINLN
;
A
#
# COMPACT_ATOMS: atom_id res chain seq x y z
N MET A 1 -45.78 2.09 -17.15
CA MET A 1 -44.55 1.77 -17.94
C MET A 1 -43.31 2.52 -17.47
N ILE A 2 -43.38 3.80 -17.13
CA ILE A 2 -42.22 4.60 -16.64
C ILE A 2 -41.60 4.04 -15.33
N MET A 3 -42.42 3.56 -14.40
CA MET A 3 -41.96 3.05 -13.09
C MET A 3 -41.08 1.80 -13.20
N ILE A 4 -41.38 0.90 -14.13
CA ILE A 4 -40.57 -0.32 -14.38
C ILE A 4 -39.21 0.03 -14.98
N LEU A 5 -39.18 1.03 -15.87
CA LEU A 5 -37.93 1.50 -16.47
C LEU A 5 -36.99 2.11 -15.44
N VAL A 6 -37.52 2.93 -14.51
CA VAL A 6 -36.74 3.52 -13.40
C VAL A 6 -36.21 2.48 -12.46
N LEU A 7 -36.98 1.43 -12.15
CA LEU A 7 -36.56 0.30 -11.31
C LEU A 7 -35.41 -0.47 -11.97
N ASN A 8 -35.52 -0.78 -13.26
CA ASN A 8 -34.46 -1.49 -14.01
C ASN A 8 -33.16 -0.68 -14.08
N ILE A 9 -33.24 0.64 -14.28
CA ILE A 9 -32.06 1.51 -14.27
C ILE A 9 -31.39 1.52 -12.88
N ARG A 10 -32.16 1.62 -11.81
CA ARG A 10 -31.62 1.61 -10.44
C ARG A 10 -31.01 0.27 -10.08
N MET A 11 -31.63 -0.85 -10.47
CA MET A 11 -31.05 -2.19 -10.27
C MET A 11 -29.74 -2.36 -11.05
N GLY A 12 -29.69 -1.89 -12.30
CA GLY A 12 -28.46 -1.94 -13.10
C GLY A 12 -27.34 -1.10 -12.50
N GLN A 13 -27.63 0.10 -12.01
CA GLN A 13 -26.64 0.97 -11.34
C GLN A 13 -26.11 0.32 -10.05
N HIS A 14 -26.99 -0.22 -9.22
CA HIS A 14 -26.61 -0.89 -7.98
C HIS A 14 -25.75 -2.15 -8.22
N SER A 15 -26.11 -2.95 -9.24
CA SER A 15 -25.31 -4.10 -9.65
C SER A 15 -23.90 -3.71 -10.12
N SER A 16 -23.78 -2.63 -10.91
CA SER A 16 -22.50 -2.12 -11.37
C SER A 16 -21.64 -1.58 -10.22
N GLU A 17 -22.26 -0.90 -9.25
CA GLU A 17 -21.58 -0.39 -8.06
C GLU A 17 -21.01 -1.53 -7.21
N LEU A 18 -21.79 -2.59 -6.96
CA LEU A 18 -21.31 -3.77 -6.24
C LEU A 18 -20.16 -4.47 -6.96
N THR A 19 -20.24 -4.58 -8.29
CA THR A 19 -19.18 -5.20 -9.09
C THR A 19 -17.87 -4.40 -8.99
N LEU A 20 -17.92 -3.08 -9.15
CA LEU A 20 -16.74 -2.22 -9.05
C LEU A 20 -16.15 -2.21 -7.64
N HIS A 21 -17.00 -2.24 -6.61
CA HIS A 21 -16.55 -2.33 -5.22
C HIS A 21 -15.84 -3.67 -4.96
N ASN A 22 -16.41 -4.79 -5.42
CA ASN A 22 -15.80 -6.11 -5.29
C ASN A 22 -14.44 -6.19 -6.03
N MET A 23 -14.35 -5.64 -7.23
CA MET A 23 -13.06 -5.56 -7.98
C MET A 23 -12.02 -4.77 -7.20
N SER A 24 -12.41 -3.63 -6.62
CA SER A 24 -11.49 -2.82 -5.79
C SER A 24 -11.03 -3.58 -4.55
N GLN A 25 -11.91 -4.37 -3.91
CA GLN A 25 -11.54 -5.21 -2.76
C GLN A 25 -10.57 -6.33 -3.14
N VAL A 26 -10.83 -7.05 -4.23
CA VAL A 26 -9.91 -8.13 -4.71
C VAL A 26 -8.53 -7.56 -5.07
N ASN A 27 -8.48 -6.41 -5.72
CA ASN A 27 -7.23 -5.71 -5.99
C ASN A 27 -6.51 -5.34 -4.70
N MET A 28 -7.24 -4.84 -3.71
CA MET A 28 -6.71 -4.50 -2.40
C MET A 28 -6.10 -5.72 -1.70
N GLU A 29 -6.80 -6.87 -1.70
CA GLU A 29 -6.31 -8.12 -1.10
C GLU A 29 -4.97 -8.54 -1.70
N SER A 30 -4.85 -8.48 -3.02
CA SER A 30 -3.61 -8.84 -3.71
C SER A 30 -2.44 -7.90 -3.35
N VAL A 31 -2.72 -6.62 -3.13
CA VAL A 31 -1.68 -5.63 -2.78
C VAL A 31 -1.25 -5.78 -1.33
N TYR A 32 -2.20 -5.89 -0.39
CA TYR A 32 -1.85 -5.92 1.03
C TYR A 32 -1.13 -7.21 1.43
N ASP A 33 -1.42 -8.36 0.82
CA ASP A 33 -0.76 -9.63 1.11
C ASP A 33 0.76 -9.53 0.87
N VAL A 34 1.16 -8.91 -0.24
CA VAL A 34 2.57 -8.70 -0.56
C VAL A 34 3.21 -7.69 0.40
N ILE A 35 2.52 -6.56 0.67
CA ILE A 35 3.01 -5.54 1.61
C ILE A 35 3.19 -6.14 3.00
N GLU A 36 2.18 -6.85 3.49
CA GLU A 36 2.22 -7.44 4.83
C GLU A 36 3.35 -8.45 4.99
N ASN A 37 3.56 -9.29 3.96
CA ASN A 37 4.66 -10.26 3.95
C ASN A 37 6.02 -9.56 4.01
N ASP A 38 6.25 -8.56 3.17
CA ASP A 38 7.51 -7.83 3.11
C ASP A 38 7.78 -7.06 4.41
N PHE A 39 6.77 -6.32 4.90
CA PHE A 39 6.94 -5.47 6.09
C PHE A 39 7.11 -6.29 7.39
N LYS A 40 6.50 -7.46 7.52
CA LYS A 40 6.75 -8.37 8.64
C LYS A 40 8.19 -8.89 8.67
N LYS A 41 8.81 -8.97 7.51
CA LYS A 41 10.20 -9.44 7.36
C LYS A 41 11.24 -8.31 7.44
N ILE A 42 10.87 -7.06 7.72
CA ILE A 42 11.86 -5.99 7.91
C ILE A 42 12.87 -6.41 8.98
N GLY A 43 14.16 -6.40 8.62
CA GLY A 43 15.25 -6.83 9.49
C GLY A 43 15.33 -8.35 9.73
N TYR A 44 14.52 -9.16 9.05
CA TYR A 44 14.55 -10.61 9.21
C TYR A 44 15.91 -11.19 8.81
N ASP A 45 16.44 -12.09 9.68
CA ASP A 45 17.73 -12.76 9.54
C ASP A 45 18.94 -11.82 9.44
N SER A 46 18.82 -10.63 9.99
CA SER A 46 19.84 -9.60 9.99
C SER A 46 20.70 -9.62 11.25
N ILE A 47 21.27 -10.76 11.62
CA ILE A 47 22.06 -10.96 12.87
C ILE A 47 23.20 -9.90 13.04
N ALA A 48 23.50 -9.11 12.04
CA ALA A 48 24.58 -8.14 12.06
C ALA A 48 24.23 -6.76 11.43
N ILE A 49 22.96 -6.45 11.17
CA ILE A 49 22.61 -5.18 10.53
C ILE A 49 22.09 -4.22 11.59
N ALA A 50 22.88 -3.22 11.90
CA ALA A 50 22.51 -2.18 12.87
C ALA A 50 21.25 -1.40 12.49
N ASP A 51 20.99 -1.23 11.18
CA ASP A 51 19.92 -0.38 10.67
C ASP A 51 19.10 -1.13 9.60
N PRO A 52 18.03 -1.86 10.00
CA PRO A 52 17.19 -2.56 9.03
C PRO A 52 16.40 -1.63 8.12
N ILE A 53 16.01 -0.43 8.58
CA ILE A 53 15.35 0.60 7.78
C ILE A 53 16.41 1.60 7.31
N ILE A 54 16.47 1.80 5.99
CA ILE A 54 17.43 2.68 5.32
C ILE A 54 16.83 4.05 5.06
N ARG A 55 15.54 4.08 4.67
CA ARG A 55 14.77 5.30 4.43
C ARG A 55 13.35 5.14 4.94
N ALA A 56 12.80 6.20 5.50
CA ALA A 56 11.44 6.26 5.99
C ALA A 56 10.80 7.60 5.62
N ASP A 57 9.95 7.58 4.59
CA ASP A 57 9.16 8.72 4.14
C ASP A 57 7.65 8.40 4.20
N SER A 58 6.83 9.40 3.94
CA SER A 58 5.37 9.26 4.03
C SER A 58 4.75 8.37 2.95
N ASN A 59 5.42 8.21 1.81
CA ASN A 59 4.98 7.42 0.64
C ASN A 59 6.08 6.52 0.09
N GLU A 60 7.20 6.43 0.79
CA GLU A 60 8.34 5.59 0.43
C GLU A 60 8.96 4.97 1.68
N ILE A 61 9.39 3.72 1.59
CA ILE A 61 10.22 3.04 2.59
C ILE A 61 11.26 2.19 1.88
N GLU A 62 12.49 2.21 2.41
CA GLU A 62 13.57 1.33 1.99
C GLU A 62 14.11 0.58 3.20
N PHE A 63 14.22 -0.75 3.09
CA PHE A 63 14.67 -1.59 4.20
C PHE A 63 15.42 -2.84 3.71
N ARG A 64 16.03 -3.55 4.64
CA ARG A 64 16.74 -4.82 4.42
C ARG A 64 15.98 -5.99 5.02
N SER A 65 15.96 -7.11 4.30
CA SER A 65 15.30 -8.35 4.72
C SER A 65 15.89 -9.56 4.01
N ASN A 66 15.96 -10.70 4.68
CA ASN A 66 16.11 -12.01 4.01
C ASN A 66 14.75 -12.47 3.52
N LEU A 67 14.30 -11.89 2.41
CA LEU A 67 12.92 -12.00 1.91
C LEU A 67 12.57 -13.44 1.49
N TYR A 68 13.53 -14.17 0.93
CA TYR A 68 13.32 -15.48 0.31
C TYR A 68 13.80 -16.65 1.17
N ASP A 69 14.07 -16.41 2.48
CA ASP A 69 14.62 -17.42 3.40
C ASP A 69 15.89 -18.10 2.84
N GLU A 70 16.75 -17.29 2.20
CA GLU A 70 18.04 -17.71 1.67
C GLU A 70 19.01 -18.05 2.81
N THR A 71 20.25 -18.38 2.47
CA THR A 71 21.29 -18.68 3.46
C THR A 71 21.36 -17.57 4.53
N MET A 72 21.50 -17.94 5.79
CA MET A 72 21.61 -17.01 6.91
C MET A 72 22.64 -15.91 6.62
N GLY A 73 22.25 -14.65 6.86
CA GLY A 73 23.06 -13.47 6.54
C GLY A 73 22.94 -12.94 5.12
N THR A 74 22.18 -13.59 4.25
CA THR A 74 21.83 -13.03 2.92
C THR A 74 20.62 -12.12 3.07
N TRP A 75 20.79 -10.86 2.73
CA TRP A 75 19.69 -9.91 2.77
C TRP A 75 19.57 -9.14 1.47
N ARG A 76 18.36 -8.71 1.17
CA ARG A 76 17.97 -7.93 0.01
C ARG A 76 17.56 -6.54 0.45
N ARG A 77 17.77 -5.57 -0.43
CA ARG A 77 17.23 -4.23 -0.29
C ARG A 77 15.86 -4.20 -0.93
N ILE A 78 14.85 -3.80 -0.18
CA ILE A 78 13.47 -3.71 -0.64
C ILE A 78 13.05 -2.25 -0.54
N THR A 79 12.53 -1.70 -1.64
CA THR A 79 11.93 -0.37 -1.69
C THR A 79 10.46 -0.48 -2.07
N TRP A 80 9.63 0.22 -1.34
CA TRP A 80 8.23 0.46 -1.69
C TRP A 80 7.99 1.94 -1.84
N GLU A 81 7.43 2.36 -2.97
CA GLU A 81 7.20 3.78 -3.30
C GLU A 81 5.90 3.95 -4.08
N LEU A 82 5.08 4.94 -3.70
CA LEU A 82 4.00 5.42 -4.56
C LEU A 82 4.56 6.50 -5.48
N THR A 83 4.67 6.17 -6.76
CA THR A 83 5.20 7.08 -7.77
C THR A 83 4.13 8.07 -8.25
N ASP A 84 4.55 9.12 -8.96
CA ASP A 84 3.63 10.05 -9.66
C ASP A 84 3.14 9.51 -11.01
N ASP A 85 3.63 8.34 -11.44
CA ASP A 85 3.24 7.71 -12.69
C ASP A 85 1.78 7.29 -12.68
N VAL A 86 1.05 7.67 -13.72
CA VAL A 86 -0.31 7.21 -13.96
C VAL A 86 -0.28 5.94 -14.82
N PRO A 87 -0.93 4.84 -14.38
CA PRO A 87 -0.97 3.62 -15.17
C PRO A 87 -1.64 3.85 -16.53
N ALA A 88 -1.11 3.23 -17.59
CA ALA A 88 -1.81 3.17 -18.87
C ALA A 88 -3.17 2.46 -18.71
N ASN A 89 -4.16 2.83 -19.50
CA ASN A 89 -5.50 2.21 -19.53
C ASN A 89 -6.35 2.40 -18.27
N THR A 90 -6.18 3.50 -17.55
CA THR A 90 -7.12 3.92 -16.50
C THR A 90 -7.89 5.17 -16.93
N LYS A 91 -9.17 5.26 -16.52
CA LYS A 91 -9.98 6.49 -16.61
C LYS A 91 -10.01 7.25 -15.29
N ASN A 92 -9.41 6.68 -14.24
CA ASN A 92 -9.31 7.30 -12.94
C ASN A 92 -8.05 8.18 -12.86
N PRO A 93 -8.17 9.51 -12.72
CA PRO A 93 -7.03 10.42 -12.71
C PRO A 93 -6.16 10.29 -11.44
N ASP A 94 -6.71 9.69 -10.38
CA ASP A 94 -6.04 9.56 -9.09
C ASP A 94 -5.18 8.29 -8.99
N HIS A 95 -5.26 7.39 -9.98
CA HIS A 95 -4.43 6.20 -9.99
C HIS A 95 -2.95 6.54 -10.09
N ARG A 96 -2.17 5.80 -9.31
CA ARG A 96 -0.70 5.85 -9.31
C ARG A 96 -0.13 4.44 -9.40
N VAL A 97 1.12 4.36 -9.83
CA VAL A 97 1.88 3.10 -9.80
C VAL A 97 2.49 2.97 -8.42
N LEU A 98 2.18 1.87 -7.74
CA LEU A 98 2.91 1.47 -6.54
C LEU A 98 4.09 0.60 -6.99
N LEU A 99 5.29 1.08 -6.76
CA LEU A 99 6.54 0.40 -7.11
C LEU A 99 7.01 -0.45 -5.94
N ARG A 100 7.39 -1.68 -6.23
CA ARG A 100 8.15 -2.56 -5.35
C ARG A 100 9.46 -2.90 -6.06
N ASP A 101 10.58 -2.54 -5.47
CA ASP A 101 11.91 -2.86 -5.98
C ASP A 101 12.61 -3.83 -5.02
N VAL A 102 13.25 -4.86 -5.54
CA VAL A 102 14.09 -5.78 -4.79
C VAL A 102 15.45 -5.87 -5.46
N ASP A 103 16.45 -5.17 -4.92
CA ASP A 103 17.82 -5.10 -5.46
C ASP A 103 17.88 -4.66 -6.93
N GLY A 104 16.97 -3.81 -7.39
CA GLY A 104 16.88 -3.33 -8.76
C GLY A 104 15.94 -4.13 -9.64
N ASP A 105 15.26 -5.15 -9.12
CA ASP A 105 14.19 -5.86 -9.82
C ASP A 105 12.85 -5.22 -9.49
N GLU A 106 12.38 -4.36 -10.41
CA GLU A 106 11.19 -3.55 -10.23
C GLU A 106 9.91 -4.32 -10.57
N THR A 107 8.97 -4.33 -9.66
CA THR A 107 7.59 -4.76 -9.87
C THR A 107 6.64 -3.57 -9.80
N ARG A 108 5.95 -3.29 -10.90
CA ARG A 108 5.00 -2.16 -11.02
C ARG A 108 3.58 -2.62 -10.76
N ILE A 109 3.01 -2.24 -9.64
CA ILE A 109 1.65 -2.60 -9.22
C ILE A 109 0.68 -1.53 -9.72
N THR A 110 -0.21 -1.92 -10.67
CA THR A 110 -1.18 -1.05 -11.33
C THR A 110 -2.62 -1.44 -11.01
N LEU A 111 -2.87 -1.95 -9.80
CA LEU A 111 -4.15 -2.49 -9.35
C LEU A 111 -5.10 -1.41 -8.78
N GLY A 112 -5.01 -0.19 -9.30
CA GLY A 112 -5.91 0.89 -8.90
C GLY A 112 -5.53 1.58 -7.60
N VAL A 113 -4.26 1.56 -7.22
CA VAL A 113 -3.77 2.26 -6.03
C VAL A 113 -3.90 3.77 -6.26
N THR A 114 -4.54 4.46 -5.32
CA THR A 114 -4.69 5.92 -5.31
C THR A 114 -3.95 6.55 -4.14
N ARG A 115 -3.64 5.75 -3.12
CA ARG A 115 -2.90 6.20 -1.95
C ARG A 115 -2.08 5.06 -1.36
N PHE A 116 -0.85 5.37 -1.03
CA PHE A 116 0.02 4.57 -0.18
C PHE A 116 0.66 5.52 0.81
N ARG A 117 0.37 5.35 2.09
CA ARG A 117 0.88 6.24 3.13
C ARG A 117 1.42 5.44 4.29
N LEU A 118 2.55 5.89 4.80
CA LEU A 118 3.28 5.30 5.90
C LEU A 118 3.33 6.27 7.07
N ASN A 119 3.08 5.76 8.27
CA ASN A 119 3.34 6.46 9.52
C ASN A 119 4.22 5.55 10.38
N TYR A 120 5.22 6.14 11.02
CA TYR A 120 6.21 5.41 11.81
C TYR A 120 6.06 5.75 13.28
N TYR A 121 6.28 4.78 14.14
CA TYR A 121 6.10 4.92 15.58
C TYR A 121 7.30 4.31 16.32
N THR A 122 7.68 4.92 17.43
CA THR A 122 8.59 4.32 18.40
C THR A 122 7.85 3.27 19.23
N GLU A 123 8.56 2.49 20.04
CA GLU A 123 7.99 1.40 20.83
C GLU A 123 6.85 1.86 21.75
N THR A 124 7.00 3.00 22.39
CA THR A 124 6.09 3.50 23.43
C THR A 124 5.15 4.62 22.96
N SER A 125 5.43 5.26 21.80
CA SER A 125 4.64 6.40 21.35
C SER A 125 3.32 5.98 20.71
N LEU A 126 2.25 6.69 21.04
CA LEU A 126 0.94 6.58 20.38
C LEU A 126 0.78 7.58 19.24
N THR A 127 1.70 8.55 19.13
CA THR A 127 1.71 9.52 18.04
C THR A 127 2.77 9.15 17.02
N PRO A 128 2.50 9.34 15.72
CA PRO A 128 3.50 9.07 14.69
C PRO A 128 4.68 10.02 14.81
N MET A 129 5.84 9.54 14.39
CA MET A 129 7.05 10.34 14.25
C MET A 129 6.84 11.44 13.20
N SER A 130 7.47 12.59 13.41
CA SER A 130 7.41 13.70 12.45
C SER A 130 8.45 13.53 11.35
N PHE A 131 8.06 13.83 10.12
CA PHE A 131 9.01 13.86 8.99
C PHE A 131 9.83 15.16 8.97
N PRO A 132 11.06 15.13 8.47
CA PRO A 132 11.79 13.96 7.93
C PRO A 132 12.33 13.06 9.05
N ILE A 133 12.31 11.72 8.82
CA ILE A 133 12.92 10.75 9.72
C ILE A 133 14.27 10.35 9.14
N ALA A 134 15.37 10.62 9.84
CA ALA A 134 16.72 10.41 9.35
C ALA A 134 17.72 10.10 10.47
N GLY A 135 18.87 9.55 10.09
CA GLY A 135 19.96 9.25 11.03
C GLY A 135 19.52 8.31 12.14
N SER A 136 19.80 8.67 13.39
CA SER A 136 19.47 7.86 14.57
C SER A 136 17.96 7.67 14.79
N ASP A 137 17.10 8.49 14.19
CA ASP A 137 15.65 8.33 14.34
C ASP A 137 15.13 7.09 13.60
N LEU A 138 15.81 6.64 12.55
CA LEU A 138 15.47 5.40 11.83
C LEU A 138 15.57 4.17 12.74
N THR A 139 16.54 4.14 13.66
CA THR A 139 16.72 3.03 14.62
C THR A 139 15.65 2.99 15.71
N ASN A 140 14.94 4.10 15.92
CA ASN A 140 13.87 4.22 16.90
C ASN A 140 12.51 3.73 16.34
N ILE A 141 12.42 3.42 15.05
CA ILE A 141 11.19 2.92 14.45
C ILE A 141 10.96 1.48 14.94
N SER A 142 9.82 1.26 15.58
CA SER A 142 9.40 -0.07 16.07
C SER A 142 8.15 -0.58 15.39
N ARG A 143 7.34 0.33 14.86
CA ARG A 143 6.06 0.00 14.21
C ARG A 143 5.86 0.87 12.99
N VAL A 144 5.27 0.27 11.97
CA VAL A 144 4.90 0.97 10.73
C VAL A 144 3.41 0.79 10.50
N GLU A 145 2.68 1.89 10.43
CA GLU A 145 1.30 1.89 9.99
C GLU A 145 1.27 2.10 8.48
N VAL A 146 0.65 1.18 7.77
CA VAL A 146 0.47 1.24 6.33
C VAL A 146 -0.98 1.53 6.02
N ILE A 147 -1.22 2.51 5.17
CA ILE A 147 -2.55 2.88 4.66
C ILE A 147 -2.51 2.78 3.15
N VAL A 148 -3.34 1.92 2.58
CA VAL A 148 -3.51 1.75 1.13
C VAL A 148 -4.95 2.05 0.76
N GLU A 149 -5.15 2.84 -0.29
CA GLU A 149 -6.46 3.07 -0.89
C GLU A 149 -6.42 2.60 -2.34
N THR A 150 -7.47 1.89 -2.75
CA THR A 150 -7.67 1.50 -4.14
C THR A 150 -9.03 1.95 -4.64
N GLN A 151 -9.09 2.22 -5.92
CA GLN A 151 -10.31 2.57 -6.64
C GLN A 151 -10.39 1.78 -7.95
N PRO A 152 -11.58 1.56 -8.54
CA PRO A 152 -11.68 0.90 -9.84
C PRO A 152 -11.17 1.80 -10.96
N ARG A 153 -10.79 1.17 -12.09
CA ARG A 153 -10.31 1.89 -13.28
C ARG A 153 -11.38 2.74 -13.96
N GLU A 154 -12.64 2.32 -13.84
CA GLU A 154 -13.79 3.00 -14.38
C GLU A 154 -14.69 3.46 -13.24
N GLY A 155 -15.23 4.64 -13.38
CA GLY A 155 -16.15 5.19 -12.39
C GLY A 155 -17.62 5.02 -12.79
N LEU A 156 -18.49 5.31 -11.85
CA LEU A 156 -19.93 5.33 -12.01
C LEU A 156 -20.41 6.72 -12.37
N SER A 157 -21.27 6.82 -13.37
CA SER A 157 -21.93 8.09 -13.69
C SER A 157 -22.97 8.43 -12.62
N ARG A 158 -22.91 9.65 -12.08
CA ARG A 158 -23.91 10.16 -11.14
C ARG A 158 -25.09 10.79 -11.86
N GLN A 159 -26.31 10.65 -11.29
CA GLN A 159 -27.44 11.49 -11.69
C GLN A 159 -27.12 12.96 -11.37
N GLY A 160 -27.11 13.81 -12.38
CA GLY A 160 -26.68 15.22 -12.23
C GLY A 160 -25.30 15.52 -12.78
N GLY A 161 -24.61 14.55 -13.33
CA GLY A 161 -23.27 14.66 -13.93
C GLY A 161 -22.14 14.31 -12.98
N GLY A 162 -20.98 14.08 -13.57
CA GLY A 162 -19.75 13.65 -12.86
C GLY A 162 -19.60 12.15 -12.75
N THR A 163 -18.38 11.77 -12.41
CA THR A 163 -17.96 10.37 -12.23
C THR A 163 -17.56 10.15 -10.77
N TYR A 164 -17.97 9.04 -10.22
CA TYR A 164 -17.63 8.60 -8.87
C TYR A 164 -16.82 7.30 -8.91
N PHE A 165 -15.75 7.24 -8.15
CA PHE A 165 -14.93 6.05 -8.00
C PHE A 165 -15.06 5.55 -6.56
N PRO A 166 -15.68 4.37 -6.33
CA PRO A 166 -15.77 3.79 -4.98
C PRO A 166 -14.38 3.45 -4.47
N THR A 167 -14.08 3.84 -3.22
CA THR A 167 -12.78 3.64 -2.58
C THR A 167 -12.84 2.46 -1.62
N SER A 168 -11.86 1.57 -1.71
CA SER A 168 -11.55 0.58 -0.68
C SER A 168 -10.30 1.03 0.06
N THR A 169 -10.32 0.97 1.39
CA THR A 169 -9.20 1.38 2.25
C THR A 169 -8.78 0.21 3.12
N TRP A 170 -7.47 -0.07 3.14
CA TRP A 170 -6.84 -0.97 4.09
C TRP A 170 -5.86 -0.18 4.96
N ARG A 171 -5.92 -0.43 6.26
CA ARG A 171 -5.06 0.21 7.24
C ARG A 171 -4.61 -0.83 8.26
N LYS A 172 -3.31 -0.94 8.45
CA LYS A 172 -2.74 -1.90 9.40
C LYS A 172 -1.49 -1.35 10.08
N MET A 173 -1.39 -1.60 11.39
CA MET A 173 -0.16 -1.44 12.14
C MET A 173 0.64 -2.73 12.03
N LEU A 174 1.84 -2.66 11.50
CA LEU A 174 2.77 -3.77 11.37
C LEU A 174 3.91 -3.59 12.37
N VAL A 175 4.23 -4.66 13.06
CA VAL A 175 5.32 -4.72 14.04
C VAL A 175 6.33 -5.72 13.50
N PRO A 176 7.40 -5.27 12.86
CA PRO A 176 8.45 -6.17 12.41
C PRO A 176 9.13 -6.85 13.61
N ALA A 177 9.27 -8.17 13.53
CA ALA A 177 9.79 -8.96 14.66
C ALA A 177 11.27 -8.65 14.99
N ASN A 178 12.00 -8.05 14.05
CA ASN A 178 13.46 -7.97 14.11
C ASN A 178 14.02 -6.53 14.18
N ILE A 179 13.18 -5.53 14.39
CA ILE A 179 13.64 -4.13 14.53
C ILE A 179 14.24 -3.84 15.91
N ASN A 180 13.85 -4.59 16.96
CA ASN A 180 14.21 -4.31 18.36
C ASN A 180 15.09 -5.40 19.00
N LEU A 181 15.93 -6.09 18.25
CA LEU A 181 16.81 -7.15 18.77
C LEU A 181 18.18 -6.63 19.26
N ASN A 182 18.29 -5.37 19.66
CA ASN A 182 19.50 -4.79 20.28
C ASN A 182 19.37 -4.71 21.79
#